data_219bc1b4fc23bd337b58c5fed55478f2
#
_entry.id   219bc1b4fc23bd337b58c5fed55478f2
#
_cell.length_a   1.000
_cell.length_b   1.000
_cell.length_c   1.000
_cell.angle_alpha   90.00
_cell.angle_beta   90.00
_cell.angle_gamma   90.00
#
_symmetry.space_group_name_H-M   'P 1'
#
loop_
_entity.id
_entity.type
_entity.pdbx_description
1 polymer ?
#
loop_
_entity_poly.entity_id
_entity_poly.type
_entity_poly.pdbx_seq_one_letter_code
_entity_poly.pdbx_strand_id
1 'polypeptide(L)'
;MLHNFAADFEMYGVLDAVASGPIDARLSENSTMVGVGMSMEGIEQNPIVYDLMSEMAFHHRQVDLQVWVETYPTRRYGKSVTGLQNAWRILHQTLYNCTDGKNDKNRDVIVAFPDVEPFVIQTPGLYMGTSNISSPMSSKNYVVKDASNDAYEQPHIWYDTIAVIHALELFLEHGDEVSDSSTFRYDLVDLTRQALAKYANQIFVKIIQSYKSNNISQVTTLSERFLNLVNDLDMLLASHEGFLLGPWLESAKGLARDQEQEKQYEWNARTQITMWFDNTETKASLLRDYANKYWSGLLRDYYGPRAAIYFKYLISSLEKNEPFALVEWRREWISLTNNWQNDRKVFPTTATGDALHISRSLYVKYLLDAGSLQVEGLDGSLWMPASL
;
A
#
# COMPACT_ATOMS: atom_id res chain seq x y z
N MET A 1 3.95 -21.63 10.21
CA MET A 1 4.67 -20.90 9.13
C MET A 1 3.99 -19.55 8.95
N LEU A 2 4.75 -18.46 8.98
CA LEU A 2 4.28 -17.15 8.59
C LEU A 2 4.48 -16.98 7.09
N HIS A 3 3.47 -16.55 6.39
CA HIS A 3 3.46 -16.52 4.94
C HIS A 3 2.64 -15.32 4.45
N ASN A 4 3.14 -14.59 3.47
CA ASN A 4 2.38 -13.63 2.70
C ASN A 4 2.44 -14.00 1.23
N PHE A 5 1.29 -14.12 0.60
CA PHE A 5 1.16 -14.28 -0.85
C PHE A 5 0.86 -12.94 -1.50
N ALA A 6 1.21 -12.83 -2.78
CA ALA A 6 0.92 -11.69 -3.63
C ALA A 6 1.62 -10.41 -3.17
N ALA A 7 2.87 -10.53 -2.86
CA ALA A 7 3.94 -9.58 -3.02
C ALA A 7 3.89 -8.28 -2.25
N ASP A 8 2.81 -7.54 -2.19
CA ASP A 8 2.83 -6.23 -1.56
C ASP A 8 1.61 -6.03 -0.68
N PHE A 9 1.78 -6.34 0.59
CA PHE A 9 0.83 -5.90 1.59
C PHE A 9 1.23 -4.49 2.04
N GLU A 10 0.24 -3.68 2.30
CA GLU A 10 0.41 -2.45 3.06
C GLU A 10 0.87 -2.77 4.49
N MET A 11 0.95 -1.74 5.34
CA MET A 11 1.16 -1.99 6.76
C MET A 11 0.00 -2.85 7.29
N TYR A 12 0.30 -4.10 7.58
CA TYR A 12 -0.67 -5.15 7.90
C TYR A 12 -0.08 -6.17 8.84
N GLY A 13 -0.90 -6.72 9.70
CA GLY A 13 -0.54 -7.86 10.53
C GLY A 13 -1.58 -8.19 11.58
N VAL A 14 -1.36 -9.34 12.24
CA VAL A 14 -2.11 -9.80 13.41
C VAL A 14 -1.09 -10.21 14.45
N LEU A 15 -0.50 -9.24 15.15
CA LEU A 15 0.61 -9.50 16.07
C LEU A 15 0.23 -10.44 17.20
N ASP A 16 -1.02 -10.36 17.69
CA ASP A 16 -1.52 -11.30 18.71
C ASP A 16 -1.47 -12.76 18.25
N ALA A 17 -1.82 -13.02 17.00
CA ALA A 17 -1.73 -14.36 16.42
C ALA A 17 -0.27 -14.82 16.24
N VAL A 18 0.64 -13.90 15.93
CA VAL A 18 2.08 -14.19 15.82
C VAL A 18 2.67 -14.48 17.19
N ALA A 19 2.29 -13.73 18.24
CA ALA A 19 2.80 -13.88 19.60
C ALA A 19 2.32 -15.17 20.27
N SER A 20 1.11 -15.65 19.97
CA SER A 20 0.52 -16.83 20.59
C SER A 20 0.61 -18.10 19.75
N GLY A 21 0.34 -18.00 18.45
CA GLY A 21 0.17 -19.14 17.56
C GLY A 21 1.30 -20.18 17.54
N PRO A 22 2.59 -19.78 17.46
CA PRO A 22 3.70 -20.74 17.53
C PRO A 22 3.77 -21.50 18.84
N ILE A 23 3.45 -20.86 19.96
CA ILE A 23 3.46 -21.48 21.28
C ILE A 23 2.28 -22.45 21.40
N ASP A 24 1.08 -22.02 21.04
CA ASP A 24 -0.13 -22.83 21.09
C ASP A 24 0.00 -24.07 20.19
N ALA A 25 0.54 -23.89 18.97
CA ALA A 25 0.80 -25.00 18.06
C ALA A 25 1.83 -25.99 18.63
N ARG A 26 2.88 -25.54 19.31
CA ARG A 26 3.89 -26.42 19.93
C ARG A 26 3.33 -27.17 21.13
N LEU A 27 2.48 -26.52 21.91
CA LEU A 27 1.91 -27.10 23.14
C LEU A 27 0.67 -27.94 22.87
N SER A 28 0.15 -27.95 21.63
CA SER A 28 -1.01 -28.78 21.29
C SER A 28 -0.72 -30.26 21.46
N GLU A 29 -1.75 -31.03 21.78
CA GLU A 29 -1.63 -32.50 21.96
C GLU A 29 -1.09 -33.14 20.67
N ASN A 30 -0.09 -34.05 20.85
CA ASN A 30 0.60 -34.74 19.75
C ASN A 30 1.32 -33.79 18.74
N SER A 31 1.66 -32.60 19.14
CA SER A 31 2.45 -31.70 18.29
C SER A 31 3.82 -32.26 17.97
N THR A 32 4.19 -32.24 16.69
CA THR A 32 5.53 -32.56 16.21
C THR A 32 6.31 -31.32 15.79
N MET A 33 5.83 -30.12 16.18
CA MET A 33 6.46 -28.86 15.82
C MET A 33 7.83 -28.69 16.47
N VAL A 34 8.86 -28.46 15.67
CA VAL A 34 10.25 -28.28 16.10
C VAL A 34 10.81 -26.88 15.80
N GLY A 35 10.04 -26.02 15.15
CA GLY A 35 10.47 -24.67 14.82
C GLY A 35 9.42 -23.87 14.10
N VAL A 36 9.78 -22.64 13.74
CA VAL A 36 8.98 -21.72 12.95
C VAL A 36 9.60 -21.51 11.57
N GLY A 37 8.78 -21.13 10.59
CA GLY A 37 9.26 -20.80 9.27
C GLY A 37 8.58 -19.53 8.77
N MET A 38 9.29 -18.77 7.94
CA MET A 38 8.80 -17.60 7.27
C MET A 38 9.00 -17.76 5.76
N SER A 39 8.01 -17.38 4.99
CA SER A 39 8.06 -17.37 3.53
C SER A 39 7.45 -16.07 3.04
N MET A 40 8.31 -15.12 2.75
CA MET A 40 7.94 -13.80 2.29
C MET A 40 7.97 -13.79 0.77
N GLU A 41 6.84 -13.50 0.15
CA GLU A 41 6.74 -13.30 -1.28
C GLU A 41 6.84 -11.81 -1.64
N GLY A 42 6.23 -10.94 -0.83
CA GLY A 42 6.48 -9.52 -0.82
C GLY A 42 7.57 -9.19 0.17
N ILE A 43 8.66 -8.63 -0.31
CA ILE A 43 9.83 -8.31 0.47
C ILE A 43 9.66 -6.90 1.07
N GLU A 44 10.36 -6.63 2.17
CA GLU A 44 10.58 -5.27 2.70
C GLU A 44 9.39 -4.63 3.42
N GLN A 45 8.42 -5.44 3.87
CA GLN A 45 7.24 -4.90 4.51
C GLN A 45 7.01 -5.49 5.89
N ASN A 46 6.36 -4.69 6.72
CA ASN A 46 5.94 -5.11 8.05
C ASN A 46 7.07 -5.72 8.90
N PRO A 47 8.22 -5.04 9.07
CA PRO A 47 9.35 -5.58 9.83
C PRO A 47 8.96 -6.08 11.21
N ILE A 48 8.05 -5.40 11.89
CA ILE A 48 7.55 -5.77 13.23
C ILE A 48 6.96 -7.19 13.26
N VAL A 49 6.25 -7.60 12.20
CA VAL A 49 5.63 -8.92 12.10
C VAL A 49 6.69 -10.02 12.01
N TYR A 50 7.73 -9.78 11.20
CA TYR A 50 8.82 -10.70 10.99
C TYR A 50 9.80 -10.74 12.16
N ASP A 51 10.06 -9.60 12.81
CA ASP A 51 10.86 -9.52 14.02
C ASP A 51 10.22 -10.37 15.13
N LEU A 52 8.92 -10.17 15.39
CA LEU A 52 8.21 -10.96 16.39
C LEU A 52 8.20 -12.45 16.04
N MET A 53 7.90 -12.81 14.79
CA MET A 53 7.90 -14.23 14.38
C MET A 53 9.27 -14.88 14.50
N SER A 54 10.35 -14.14 14.23
CA SER A 54 11.72 -14.62 14.41
C SER A 54 12.02 -14.92 15.87
N GLU A 55 11.61 -14.04 16.78
CA GLU A 55 11.78 -14.23 18.22
C GLU A 55 11.00 -15.43 18.74
N MET A 56 9.79 -15.71 18.18
CA MET A 56 8.94 -16.82 18.63
C MET A 56 9.60 -18.21 18.50
N ALA A 57 10.64 -18.35 17.68
CA ALA A 57 11.45 -19.58 17.62
C ALA A 57 12.16 -19.89 18.93
N PHE A 58 12.46 -18.88 19.74
CA PHE A 58 13.27 -18.96 20.96
C PHE A 58 12.45 -18.84 22.26
N HIS A 59 11.17 -18.50 22.15
CA HIS A 59 10.28 -18.37 23.29
C HIS A 59 9.67 -19.71 23.72
N HIS A 60 9.58 -19.94 25.02
CA HIS A 60 8.92 -21.10 25.63
C HIS A 60 7.50 -20.79 26.13
N ARG A 61 7.13 -19.52 26.19
CA ARG A 61 5.83 -19.00 26.65
C ARG A 61 5.36 -17.93 25.69
N GLN A 62 4.08 -17.64 25.72
CA GLN A 62 3.53 -16.49 25.01
C GLN A 62 4.24 -15.21 25.46
N VAL A 63 4.47 -14.32 24.51
CA VAL A 63 5.09 -13.02 24.76
C VAL A 63 4.00 -12.08 25.31
N ASP A 64 4.33 -11.29 26.32
CA ASP A 64 3.52 -10.14 26.68
C ASP A 64 3.65 -9.10 25.54
N LEU A 65 2.69 -9.14 24.63
CA LEU A 65 2.75 -8.36 23.40
C LEU A 65 2.69 -6.86 23.68
N GLN A 66 1.97 -6.43 24.72
CA GLN A 66 1.91 -5.01 25.08
C GLN A 66 3.30 -4.51 25.46
N VAL A 67 3.99 -5.19 26.34
CA VAL A 67 5.36 -4.84 26.75
C VAL A 67 6.33 -4.97 25.57
N TRP A 68 6.15 -5.97 24.72
CA TRP A 68 7.00 -6.19 23.55
C TRP A 68 6.88 -5.01 22.57
N VAL A 69 5.66 -4.57 22.24
CA VAL A 69 5.38 -3.44 21.36
C VAL A 69 5.89 -2.12 21.96
N GLU A 70 5.70 -1.89 23.27
CA GLU A 70 6.23 -0.70 23.94
C GLU A 70 7.75 -0.59 23.87
N THR A 71 8.45 -1.72 23.94
CA THR A 71 9.91 -1.75 23.87
C THR A 71 10.45 -1.83 22.44
N TYR A 72 9.62 -2.16 21.46
CA TYR A 72 10.00 -2.34 20.06
C TYR A 72 10.72 -1.10 19.47
N PRO A 73 10.18 0.13 19.54
CA PRO A 73 10.85 1.29 18.97
C PRO A 73 12.20 1.58 19.65
N THR A 74 12.33 1.30 20.93
CA THR A 74 13.62 1.46 21.66
C THR A 74 14.69 0.52 21.09
N ARG A 75 14.35 -0.75 20.84
CA ARG A 75 15.26 -1.72 20.24
C ARG A 75 15.59 -1.38 18.80
N ARG A 76 14.58 -0.92 18.05
CA ARG A 76 14.68 -0.65 16.62
C ARG A 76 15.41 0.64 16.30
N TYR A 77 15.21 1.69 17.10
CA TYR A 77 15.79 3.02 16.85
C TYR A 77 17.00 3.35 17.74
N GLY A 78 17.28 2.49 18.72
CA GLY A 78 18.44 2.65 19.62
C GLY A 78 18.23 3.66 20.75
N LYS A 79 17.04 4.28 20.88
CA LYS A 79 16.72 5.28 21.89
C LYS A 79 15.29 5.12 22.38
N SER A 80 15.09 5.27 23.69
CA SER A 80 13.74 5.27 24.30
C SER A 80 13.11 6.65 24.15
N VAL A 81 12.00 6.72 23.41
CA VAL A 81 11.21 7.92 23.17
C VAL A 81 9.74 7.59 23.42
N THR A 82 9.14 8.17 24.46
CA THR A 82 7.78 7.85 24.89
C THR A 82 6.73 8.10 23.80
N GLY A 83 6.87 9.17 23.03
CA GLY A 83 5.96 9.46 21.91
C GLY A 83 5.97 8.34 20.84
N LEU A 84 7.15 7.82 20.51
CA LEU A 84 7.25 6.71 19.55
C LEU A 84 6.74 5.38 20.13
N GLN A 85 6.89 5.15 21.43
CA GLN A 85 6.26 4.01 22.12
C GLN A 85 4.73 4.09 22.04
N ASN A 86 4.16 5.28 22.24
CA ASN A 86 2.73 5.52 22.09
C ASN A 86 2.27 5.32 20.64
N ALA A 87 3.02 5.82 19.66
CA ALA A 87 2.72 5.61 18.25
C ALA A 87 2.66 4.12 17.90
N TRP A 88 3.64 3.31 18.32
CA TRP A 88 3.63 1.87 18.05
C TRP A 88 2.51 1.13 18.77
N ARG A 89 2.06 1.61 19.95
CA ARG A 89 0.87 1.06 20.60
C ARG A 89 -0.39 1.32 19.78
N ILE A 90 -0.52 2.52 19.20
CA ILE A 90 -1.63 2.84 18.28
C ILE A 90 -1.56 1.96 17.02
N LEU A 91 -0.38 1.80 16.40
CA LEU A 91 -0.20 0.96 15.22
C LEU A 91 -0.53 -0.51 15.51
N HIS A 92 -0.18 -1.03 16.68
CA HIS A 92 -0.59 -2.37 17.11
C HIS A 92 -2.10 -2.49 17.20
N GLN A 93 -2.79 -1.52 17.77
CA GLN A 93 -4.25 -1.54 17.94
C GLN A 93 -5.02 -1.29 16.63
N THR A 94 -4.35 -0.85 15.59
CA THR A 94 -4.93 -0.49 14.29
C THR A 94 -4.41 -1.39 13.18
N LEU A 95 -3.32 -1.00 12.52
CA LEU A 95 -2.77 -1.65 11.33
C LEU A 95 -2.37 -3.12 11.59
N TYR A 96 -1.87 -3.42 12.77
CA TYR A 96 -1.37 -4.75 13.12
C TYR A 96 -2.34 -5.59 13.95
N ASN A 97 -3.64 -5.27 13.87
CA ASN A 97 -4.72 -5.98 14.57
C ASN A 97 -5.88 -6.32 13.62
N CYS A 98 -5.60 -6.86 12.45
CA CYS A 98 -6.64 -7.33 11.53
C CYS A 98 -7.20 -8.68 11.97
N THR A 99 -8.27 -8.67 12.77
CA THR A 99 -8.85 -9.87 13.38
C THR A 99 -10.14 -10.36 12.70
N ASP A 100 -10.55 -9.75 11.60
CA ASP A 100 -11.80 -10.10 10.92
C ASP A 100 -11.68 -11.30 9.95
N GLY A 101 -10.50 -11.90 9.88
CA GLY A 101 -10.23 -13.07 9.04
C GLY A 101 -10.11 -12.80 7.55
N LYS A 102 -10.08 -11.54 7.15
CA LYS A 102 -9.84 -11.16 5.76
C LYS A 102 -8.35 -10.93 5.54
N ASN A 103 -7.87 -11.43 4.41
CA ASN A 103 -6.53 -11.07 3.95
C ASN A 103 -6.60 -9.69 3.31
N ASP A 104 -5.72 -8.79 3.73
CA ASP A 104 -5.50 -7.58 2.97
C ASP A 104 -4.58 -7.89 1.80
N LYS A 105 -5.15 -7.86 0.61
CA LYS A 105 -4.37 -7.71 -0.60
C LYS A 105 -4.35 -6.24 -0.89
N ASN A 106 -3.18 -5.66 -1.03
CA ASN A 106 -3.05 -4.26 -1.35
C ASN A 106 -3.90 -3.91 -2.58
N ARG A 107 -4.93 -3.11 -2.36
CA ARG A 107 -5.85 -2.63 -3.38
C ARG A 107 -5.81 -1.11 -3.52
N ASP A 108 -4.77 -0.47 -2.97
CA ASP A 108 -4.60 0.96 -3.15
C ASP A 108 -4.52 1.30 -4.63
N VAL A 109 -5.32 2.27 -5.01
CA VAL A 109 -5.54 2.63 -6.42
C VAL A 109 -4.26 3.03 -7.17
N ILE A 110 -3.23 3.51 -6.47
CA ILE A 110 -1.97 3.89 -7.10
C ILE A 110 -1.29 2.66 -7.72
N VAL A 111 -1.13 1.60 -6.93
CA VAL A 111 -0.35 0.41 -7.30
C VAL A 111 -1.19 -0.75 -7.82
N ALA A 112 -2.52 -0.68 -7.68
CA ALA A 112 -3.48 -1.65 -8.20
C ALA A 112 -4.64 -0.93 -8.90
N PHE A 113 -4.33 -0.19 -9.96
CA PHE A 113 -5.29 0.66 -10.65
C PHE A 113 -6.42 -0.17 -11.28
N PRO A 114 -7.70 0.21 -11.07
CA PRO A 114 -8.83 -0.60 -11.53
C PRO A 114 -8.91 -0.66 -13.06
N ASP A 115 -9.19 -1.86 -13.60
CA ASP A 115 -9.40 -2.13 -15.03
C ASP A 115 -10.87 -2.37 -15.31
N VAL A 116 -11.70 -1.37 -15.02
CA VAL A 116 -13.16 -1.44 -15.15
C VAL A 116 -13.74 -0.12 -15.64
N GLU A 117 -14.98 -0.19 -16.13
CA GLU A 117 -15.79 0.98 -16.45
C GLU A 117 -16.02 1.85 -15.20
N PRO A 118 -15.94 3.19 -15.30
CA PRO A 118 -16.12 4.08 -14.15
C PRO A 118 -17.46 3.91 -13.43
N PHE A 119 -18.52 3.57 -14.16
CA PHE A 119 -19.86 3.41 -13.59
C PHE A 119 -20.01 2.18 -12.68
N VAL A 120 -19.21 1.12 -12.87
CA VAL A 120 -19.26 -0.08 -12.00
C VAL A 120 -18.44 0.10 -10.72
N ILE A 121 -17.60 1.14 -10.63
CA ILE A 121 -16.87 1.45 -9.40
C ILE A 121 -17.87 1.94 -8.35
N GLN A 122 -18.01 1.18 -7.26
CA GLN A 122 -18.90 1.57 -6.18
C GLN A 122 -18.29 2.73 -5.39
N THR A 123 -19.05 3.79 -5.18
CA THR A 123 -18.58 5.01 -4.52
C THR A 123 -19.17 5.28 -3.13
N PRO A 124 -20.28 4.66 -2.69
CA PRO A 124 -20.78 4.87 -1.33
C PRO A 124 -20.07 3.98 -0.31
N GLY A 125 -19.71 4.53 0.83
CA GLY A 125 -19.26 3.78 2.00
C GLY A 125 -17.81 3.29 1.98
N LEU A 126 -16.95 3.87 1.16
CA LEU A 126 -15.59 3.40 0.89
C LEU A 126 -14.66 3.43 2.09
N TYR A 127 -14.92 4.24 3.10
CA TYR A 127 -13.96 4.52 4.18
C TYR A 127 -14.61 4.72 5.54
N MET A 128 -15.81 4.23 5.70
CA MET A 128 -16.43 4.17 7.01
C MET A 128 -15.98 2.89 7.70
N GLY A 129 -14.95 2.98 8.52
CA GLY A 129 -14.71 2.02 9.58
C GLY A 129 -15.84 2.05 10.59
N THR A 130 -17.04 1.67 10.19
CA THR A 130 -18.09 1.35 11.14
C THR A 130 -18.11 -0.15 11.30
N SER A 131 -17.55 -0.58 12.41
CA SER A 131 -17.76 -1.88 13.02
C SER A 131 -19.25 -2.09 13.27
N ASN A 132 -19.98 -2.57 12.27
CA ASN A 132 -21.18 -3.34 12.46
C ASN A 132 -20.91 -4.76 11.99
N ILE A 133 -20.12 -5.45 12.82
CA ILE A 133 -19.92 -6.88 12.72
C ILE A 133 -21.12 -7.55 13.39
N SER A 134 -22.05 -7.97 12.58
CA SER A 134 -22.99 -9.02 12.96
C SER A 134 -23.28 -9.90 11.74
N SER A 135 -22.37 -10.85 11.49
CA SER A 135 -22.69 -12.09 10.80
C SER A 135 -21.62 -13.12 11.10
N PRO A 136 -22.00 -14.32 11.59
CA PRO A 136 -21.03 -15.37 11.90
C PRO A 136 -20.42 -15.92 10.61
N MET A 137 -19.12 -16.12 10.66
CA MET A 137 -18.34 -16.77 9.60
C MET A 137 -18.96 -18.12 9.20
N SER A 138 -19.38 -18.21 7.97
CA SER A 138 -19.56 -19.48 7.30
C SER A 138 -18.29 -19.80 6.53
N SER A 139 -17.57 -20.81 6.98
CA SER A 139 -16.47 -21.44 6.24
C SER A 139 -17.02 -22.01 4.94
N LYS A 140 -16.86 -21.33 3.83
CA LYS A 140 -17.15 -21.90 2.51
C LYS A 140 -16.12 -21.47 1.48
N ASN A 141 -15.33 -22.49 1.10
CA ASN A 141 -14.74 -22.75 -0.21
C ASN A 141 -14.22 -21.54 -1.00
N TYR A 142 -12.91 -21.51 -1.17
CA TYR A 142 -12.26 -20.80 -2.26
C TYR A 142 -12.85 -21.27 -3.59
N VAL A 143 -13.88 -20.57 -4.04
CA VAL A 143 -14.29 -20.63 -5.44
C VAL A 143 -13.43 -19.58 -6.13
N VAL A 144 -12.55 -20.02 -7.03
CA VAL A 144 -11.96 -19.15 -8.04
C VAL A 144 -13.12 -18.54 -8.80
N LYS A 145 -13.49 -17.32 -8.48
CA LYS A 145 -14.51 -16.59 -9.23
C LYS A 145 -13.97 -16.35 -10.62
N ASP A 146 -14.75 -16.76 -11.59
CA ASP A 146 -14.53 -16.54 -13.00
C ASP A 146 -14.19 -15.05 -13.24
N ALA A 147 -13.08 -14.78 -13.92
CA ALA A 147 -12.52 -13.44 -14.16
C ALA A 147 -13.41 -12.50 -14.98
N SER A 148 -14.64 -12.91 -15.28
CA SER A 148 -15.61 -12.15 -16.08
C SER A 148 -16.42 -11.12 -15.29
N ASN A 149 -16.30 -11.07 -13.95
CA ASN A 149 -17.01 -10.14 -13.07
C ASN A 149 -16.03 -9.45 -12.09
N ASP A 150 -14.92 -8.91 -12.59
CA ASP A 150 -13.99 -8.10 -11.82
C ASP A 150 -14.63 -6.74 -11.48
N ALA A 151 -15.61 -6.75 -10.57
CA ALA A 151 -15.96 -5.56 -9.84
C ALA A 151 -14.71 -5.11 -9.08
N TYR A 152 -14.33 -3.84 -9.21
CA TYR A 152 -13.29 -3.23 -8.38
C TYR A 152 -13.64 -3.48 -6.91
N GLU A 153 -12.88 -4.36 -6.29
CA GLU A 153 -12.94 -4.57 -4.84
C GLU A 153 -12.19 -3.42 -4.18
N GLN A 154 -12.90 -2.73 -3.30
CA GLN A 154 -12.34 -1.61 -2.56
C GLN A 154 -11.30 -2.10 -1.56
N PRO A 155 -10.28 -1.26 -1.22
CA PRO A 155 -9.37 -1.57 -0.15
C PRO A 155 -10.13 -1.92 1.13
N HIS A 156 -9.76 -3.03 1.74
CA HIS A 156 -10.29 -3.42 3.03
C HIS A 156 -9.61 -2.62 4.14
N ILE A 157 -10.38 -1.84 4.88
CA ILE A 157 -9.90 -1.09 6.04
C ILE A 157 -10.60 -1.62 7.29
N TRP A 158 -9.82 -2.19 8.23
CA TRP A 158 -10.28 -2.75 9.51
C TRP A 158 -9.97 -1.83 10.69
N TYR A 159 -9.38 -0.67 10.45
CA TYR A 159 -8.85 0.22 11.46
C TYR A 159 -9.36 1.65 11.30
N ASP A 160 -9.27 2.42 12.37
CA ASP A 160 -9.52 3.87 12.34
C ASP A 160 -8.34 4.61 11.69
N THR A 161 -8.60 5.25 10.56
CA THR A 161 -7.60 6.01 9.81
C THR A 161 -7.12 7.25 10.56
N ILE A 162 -7.95 7.86 11.40
CA ILE A 162 -7.58 9.02 12.22
C ILE A 162 -6.56 8.60 13.27
N ALA A 163 -6.73 7.43 13.89
CA ALA A 163 -5.75 6.90 14.84
C ALA A 163 -4.39 6.65 14.17
N VAL A 164 -4.37 6.17 12.93
CA VAL A 164 -3.12 6.01 12.16
C VAL A 164 -2.46 7.35 11.84
N ILE A 165 -3.25 8.37 11.49
CA ILE A 165 -2.74 9.75 11.31
C ILE A 165 -2.15 10.28 12.62
N HIS A 166 -2.80 10.04 13.76
CA HIS A 166 -2.26 10.42 15.06
C HIS A 166 -0.94 9.69 15.40
N ALA A 167 -0.80 8.42 15.04
CA ALA A 167 0.49 7.74 15.15
C ALA A 167 1.57 8.41 14.30
N LEU A 168 1.24 8.83 13.06
CA LEU A 168 2.15 9.58 12.21
C LEU A 168 2.53 10.94 12.84
N GLU A 169 1.61 11.67 13.43
CA GLU A 169 1.89 12.92 14.15
C GLU A 169 2.95 12.72 15.23
N LEU A 170 2.82 11.66 16.02
CA LEU A 170 3.82 11.31 17.04
C LEU A 170 5.21 10.98 16.44
N PHE A 171 5.25 10.31 15.28
CA PHE A 171 6.52 10.11 14.55
C PHE A 171 7.13 11.43 14.10
N LEU A 172 6.31 12.35 13.58
CA LEU A 172 6.77 13.66 13.10
C LEU A 172 7.22 14.58 14.27
N GLU A 173 6.50 14.55 15.39
CA GLU A 173 6.83 15.35 16.57
C GLU A 173 8.15 14.93 17.21
N HIS A 174 8.37 13.61 17.36
CA HIS A 174 9.52 13.06 18.07
C HIS A 174 10.66 12.61 17.14
N GLY A 175 10.52 12.80 15.83
CA GLY A 175 11.46 12.29 14.83
C GLY A 175 12.88 12.85 14.95
N ASP A 176 13.03 14.11 15.37
CA ASP A 176 14.36 14.73 15.53
C ASP A 176 15.22 13.99 16.57
N GLU A 177 14.61 13.29 17.52
CA GLU A 177 15.32 12.55 18.56
C GLU A 177 16.02 11.28 18.05
N VAL A 178 15.59 10.76 16.90
CA VAL A 178 16.01 9.47 16.32
C VAL A 178 16.25 9.53 14.82
N SER A 179 16.34 10.71 14.23
CA SER A 179 16.48 10.93 12.78
C SER A 179 17.72 10.26 12.16
N ASP A 180 18.77 10.03 12.94
CA ASP A 180 19.98 9.32 12.52
C ASP A 180 19.74 7.80 12.33
N SER A 181 18.70 7.23 12.92
CA SER A 181 18.35 5.83 12.77
C SER A 181 17.78 5.54 11.38
N SER A 182 18.42 4.66 10.62
CA SER A 182 17.92 4.24 9.30
C SER A 182 16.58 3.51 9.43
N THR A 183 16.41 2.69 10.47
CA THR A 183 15.16 1.96 10.71
C THR A 183 14.00 2.90 11.10
N PHE A 184 14.29 4.00 11.80
CA PHE A 184 13.30 5.04 12.03
C PHE A 184 12.86 5.72 10.73
N ARG A 185 13.82 6.09 9.87
CA ARG A 185 13.51 6.71 8.57
C ARG A 185 12.72 5.77 7.68
N TYR A 186 13.03 4.46 7.70
CA TYR A 186 12.25 3.46 6.98
C TYR A 186 10.79 3.45 7.44
N ASP A 187 10.55 3.31 8.76
CA ASP A 187 9.21 3.22 9.33
C ASP A 187 8.43 4.53 9.14
N LEU A 188 9.09 5.68 9.22
CA LEU A 188 8.49 6.99 8.95
C LEU A 188 8.03 7.12 7.49
N VAL A 189 8.89 6.74 6.54
CA VAL A 189 8.56 6.77 5.10
C VAL A 189 7.38 5.83 4.83
N ASP A 190 7.39 4.61 5.39
CA ASP A 190 6.33 3.64 5.17
C ASP A 190 5.00 4.09 5.79
N LEU A 191 5.01 4.62 7.02
CA LEU A 191 3.80 5.12 7.67
C LEU A 191 3.23 6.36 6.95
N THR A 192 4.09 7.27 6.49
CA THR A 192 3.66 8.44 5.70
C THR A 192 3.07 7.99 4.36
N ARG A 193 3.73 7.05 3.66
CA ARG A 193 3.22 6.44 2.44
C ARG A 193 1.85 5.78 2.68
N GLN A 194 1.70 5.02 3.78
CA GLN A 194 0.43 4.38 4.14
C GLN A 194 -0.71 5.39 4.27
N ALA A 195 -0.51 6.47 5.03
CA ALA A 195 -1.53 7.49 5.21
C ALA A 195 -1.89 8.20 3.89
N LEU A 196 -0.89 8.55 3.08
CA LEU A 196 -1.10 9.23 1.81
C LEU A 196 -1.70 8.33 0.73
N ALA A 197 -1.41 7.03 0.73
CA ALA A 197 -2.05 6.07 -0.16
C ALA A 197 -3.57 5.96 0.11
N LYS A 198 -3.97 5.95 1.38
CA LYS A 198 -5.41 6.00 1.75
C LYS A 198 -6.06 7.31 1.33
N TYR A 199 -5.34 8.42 1.44
CA TYR A 199 -5.82 9.70 0.92
C TYR A 199 -5.97 9.71 -0.62
N ALA A 200 -5.05 9.07 -1.35
CA ALA A 200 -5.17 8.89 -2.81
C ALA A 200 -6.43 8.12 -3.19
N ASN A 201 -6.77 7.05 -2.44
CA ASN A 201 -8.01 6.30 -2.64
C ASN A 201 -9.25 7.21 -2.49
N GLN A 202 -9.25 8.10 -1.49
CA GLN A 202 -10.36 9.06 -1.30
C GLN A 202 -10.48 10.06 -2.46
N ILE A 203 -9.34 10.59 -2.93
CA ILE A 203 -9.34 11.47 -4.12
C ILE A 203 -9.91 10.73 -5.32
N PHE A 204 -9.50 9.49 -5.56
CA PHE A 204 -9.98 8.69 -6.69
C PHE A 204 -11.50 8.47 -6.63
N VAL A 205 -12.04 8.15 -5.45
CA VAL A 205 -13.49 8.03 -5.27
C VAL A 205 -14.22 9.31 -5.63
N LYS A 206 -13.71 10.47 -5.19
CA LYS A 206 -14.27 11.78 -5.53
C LYS A 206 -14.18 12.06 -7.02
N ILE A 207 -13.12 11.63 -7.71
CA ILE A 207 -13.01 11.71 -9.17
C ILE A 207 -14.16 10.93 -9.82
N ILE A 208 -14.39 9.68 -9.38
CA ILE A 208 -15.45 8.83 -9.93
C ILE A 208 -16.85 9.40 -9.64
N GLN A 209 -17.09 9.93 -8.44
CA GLN A 209 -18.34 10.61 -8.10
C GLN A 209 -18.57 11.83 -8.99
N SER A 210 -17.53 12.65 -9.20
CA SER A 210 -17.59 13.83 -10.05
C SER A 210 -17.83 13.46 -11.53
N TYR A 211 -17.21 12.37 -11.98
CA TYR A 211 -17.47 11.80 -13.30
C TYR A 211 -18.95 11.39 -13.47
N LYS A 212 -19.49 10.63 -12.51
CA LYS A 212 -20.88 10.18 -12.51
C LYS A 212 -21.89 11.34 -12.48
N SER A 213 -21.51 12.47 -11.90
CA SER A 213 -22.31 13.70 -11.87
C SER A 213 -22.03 14.65 -13.03
N ASN A 214 -21.25 14.24 -14.04
CA ASN A 214 -20.87 15.04 -15.21
C ASN A 214 -20.16 16.37 -14.86
N ASN A 215 -19.39 16.41 -13.77
CA ASN A 215 -18.66 17.59 -13.33
C ASN A 215 -17.21 17.57 -13.84
N ILE A 216 -17.01 18.00 -15.11
CA ILE A 216 -15.70 17.99 -15.78
C ILE A 216 -14.65 18.78 -14.99
N SER A 217 -15.00 19.98 -14.52
CA SER A 217 -14.08 20.83 -13.78
C SER A 217 -13.53 20.14 -12.53
N GLN A 218 -14.40 19.49 -11.77
CA GLN A 218 -13.99 18.78 -10.56
C GLN A 218 -13.19 17.50 -10.88
N VAL A 219 -13.55 16.75 -11.94
CA VAL A 219 -12.75 15.62 -12.43
C VAL A 219 -11.33 16.07 -12.77
N THR A 220 -11.18 17.17 -13.51
CA THR A 220 -9.87 17.71 -13.89
C THR A 220 -9.05 18.11 -12.66
N THR A 221 -9.60 18.93 -11.76
CA THR A 221 -8.90 19.42 -10.57
C THR A 221 -8.46 18.27 -9.64
N LEU A 222 -9.35 17.29 -9.41
CA LEU A 222 -9.04 16.16 -8.54
C LEU A 222 -8.04 15.20 -9.20
N SER A 223 -8.08 15.03 -10.52
CA SER A 223 -7.11 14.23 -11.27
C SER A 223 -5.70 14.84 -11.19
N GLU A 224 -5.57 16.16 -11.32
CA GLU A 224 -4.31 16.87 -11.12
C GLU A 224 -3.80 16.71 -9.67
N ARG A 225 -4.70 16.83 -8.67
CA ARG A 225 -4.34 16.61 -7.26
C ARG A 225 -3.85 15.20 -7.00
N PHE A 226 -4.48 14.18 -7.60
CA PHE A 226 -4.06 12.79 -7.52
C PHE A 226 -2.67 12.59 -8.11
N LEU A 227 -2.41 13.10 -9.31
CA LEU A 227 -1.12 12.96 -9.99
C LEU A 227 0.00 13.70 -9.25
N ASN A 228 -0.29 14.87 -8.69
CA ASN A 228 0.65 15.59 -7.82
C ASN A 228 0.99 14.79 -6.57
N LEU A 229 -0.01 14.15 -5.94
CA LEU A 229 0.21 13.28 -4.79
C LEU A 229 1.09 12.07 -5.13
N VAL A 230 0.89 11.45 -6.31
CA VAL A 230 1.75 10.33 -6.78
C VAL A 230 3.21 10.79 -6.95
N ASN A 231 3.44 11.98 -7.51
CA ASN A 231 4.78 12.54 -7.65
C ASN A 231 5.42 12.87 -6.28
N ASP A 232 4.65 13.40 -5.36
CA ASP A 232 5.12 13.70 -4.00
C ASP A 232 5.44 12.42 -3.21
N LEU A 233 4.65 11.36 -3.40
CA LEU A 233 4.95 10.04 -2.86
C LEU A 233 6.24 9.46 -3.46
N ASP A 234 6.47 9.60 -4.76
CA ASP A 234 7.72 9.18 -5.40
C ASP A 234 8.94 9.90 -4.79
N MET A 235 8.81 11.20 -4.49
CA MET A 235 9.84 11.98 -3.81
C MET A 235 10.05 11.51 -2.35
N LEU A 236 8.99 11.20 -1.62
CA LEU A 236 9.09 10.65 -0.27
C LEU A 236 9.85 9.32 -0.27
N LEU A 237 9.45 8.40 -1.15
CA LEU A 237 10.07 7.08 -1.28
C LEU A 237 11.54 7.16 -1.70
N ALA A 238 11.94 8.18 -2.47
CA ALA A 238 13.33 8.44 -2.83
C ALA A 238 14.22 8.74 -1.61
N SER A 239 13.64 9.06 -0.46
CA SER A 239 14.40 9.44 0.75
C SER A 239 14.91 8.26 1.58
N HIS A 240 14.63 7.01 1.17
CA HIS A 240 15.16 5.83 1.84
C HIS A 240 15.46 4.68 0.86
N GLU A 241 16.59 3.99 1.05
CA GLU A 241 17.09 2.93 0.14
C GLU A 241 16.11 1.77 -0.02
N GLY A 242 15.34 1.42 1.01
CA GLY A 242 14.35 0.34 0.99
C GLY A 242 13.18 0.58 0.01
N PHE A 243 13.05 1.79 -0.54
CA PHE A 243 11.93 2.16 -1.42
C PHE A 243 12.40 2.63 -2.80
N LEU A 244 13.54 2.13 -3.28
CA LEU A 244 14.09 2.50 -4.60
C LEU A 244 13.93 1.38 -5.62
N LEU A 245 13.52 1.75 -6.83
CA LEU A 245 13.47 0.82 -7.98
C LEU A 245 14.87 0.43 -8.48
N GLY A 246 15.83 1.36 -8.40
CA GLY A 246 17.19 1.15 -8.95
C GLY A 246 17.88 -0.11 -8.45
N PRO A 247 17.98 -0.36 -7.12
CA PRO A 247 18.63 -1.56 -6.58
C PRO A 247 18.04 -2.88 -7.10
N TRP A 248 16.73 -2.95 -7.30
CA TRP A 248 16.06 -4.12 -7.87
C TRP A 248 16.53 -4.43 -9.28
N LEU A 249 16.55 -3.40 -10.15
CA LEU A 249 16.96 -3.55 -11.55
C LEU A 249 18.46 -3.81 -11.67
N GLU A 250 19.29 -3.09 -10.92
CA GLU A 250 20.73 -3.30 -10.93
C GLU A 250 21.13 -4.68 -10.40
N SER A 251 20.44 -5.18 -9.36
CA SER A 251 20.66 -6.54 -8.85
C SER A 251 20.36 -7.60 -9.90
N ALA A 252 19.28 -7.43 -10.66
CA ALA A 252 18.94 -8.35 -11.76
C ALA A 252 20.01 -8.29 -12.87
N LYS A 253 20.42 -7.11 -13.30
CA LYS A 253 21.47 -6.91 -14.31
C LYS A 253 22.81 -7.46 -13.87
N GLY A 254 23.16 -7.32 -12.59
CA GLY A 254 24.42 -7.82 -12.02
C GLY A 254 24.60 -9.35 -12.09
N LEU A 255 23.53 -10.11 -12.35
CA LEU A 255 23.60 -11.56 -12.55
C LEU A 255 23.96 -11.96 -14.00
N ALA A 256 23.94 -11.01 -14.94
CA ALA A 256 24.18 -11.26 -16.35
C ALA A 256 25.67 -11.49 -16.64
N ARG A 257 25.96 -12.33 -17.65
CA ARG A 257 27.31 -12.63 -18.15
C ARG A 257 27.67 -11.86 -19.41
N ASP A 258 26.66 -11.34 -20.08
CA ASP A 258 26.77 -10.58 -21.34
C ASP A 258 25.60 -9.61 -21.48
N GLN A 259 25.69 -8.72 -22.48
CA GLN A 259 24.69 -7.67 -22.70
C GLN A 259 23.30 -8.21 -23.08
N GLU A 260 23.20 -9.36 -23.72
CA GLU A 260 21.90 -9.93 -24.08
C GLU A 260 21.20 -10.49 -22.82
N GLN A 261 21.94 -11.15 -21.95
CA GLN A 261 21.44 -11.58 -20.64
C GLN A 261 21.06 -10.37 -19.77
N GLU A 262 21.84 -9.30 -19.77
CA GLU A 262 21.54 -8.09 -19.02
C GLU A 262 20.18 -7.50 -19.44
N LYS A 263 19.94 -7.36 -20.74
CA LYS A 263 18.65 -6.92 -21.27
C LYS A 263 17.50 -7.83 -20.87
N GLN A 264 17.71 -9.14 -20.97
CA GLN A 264 16.70 -10.13 -20.63
C GLN A 264 16.36 -10.10 -19.13
N TYR A 265 17.37 -9.98 -18.28
CA TYR A 265 17.17 -9.98 -16.83
C TYR A 265 16.52 -8.68 -16.35
N GLU A 266 16.91 -7.54 -16.90
CA GLU A 266 16.24 -6.26 -16.62
C GLU A 266 14.78 -6.30 -17.08
N TRP A 267 14.50 -6.76 -18.31
CA TRP A 267 13.14 -6.92 -18.80
C TRP A 267 12.30 -7.82 -17.87
N ASN A 268 12.87 -8.94 -17.46
CA ASN A 268 12.21 -9.88 -16.53
C ASN A 268 11.92 -9.22 -15.17
N ALA A 269 12.89 -8.49 -14.61
CA ALA A 269 12.72 -7.77 -13.36
C ALA A 269 11.64 -6.68 -13.44
N ARG A 270 11.56 -5.96 -14.57
CA ARG A 270 10.50 -4.97 -14.84
C ARG A 270 9.13 -5.63 -15.00
N THR A 271 9.08 -6.78 -15.66
CA THR A 271 7.87 -7.56 -15.88
C THR A 271 7.29 -8.05 -14.57
N GLN A 272 8.12 -8.53 -13.63
CA GLN A 272 7.68 -9.06 -12.34
C GLN A 272 6.90 -8.04 -11.48
N ILE A 273 7.26 -6.78 -11.57
CA ILE A 273 6.65 -5.70 -10.77
C ILE A 273 5.56 -4.92 -11.51
N THR A 274 5.16 -5.35 -12.70
CA THR A 274 4.13 -4.70 -13.51
C THR A 274 3.08 -5.69 -13.99
N MET A 275 3.28 -6.33 -15.12
CA MET A 275 2.31 -7.23 -15.70
C MET A 275 3.00 -8.50 -16.24
N TRP A 276 2.65 -9.65 -15.67
CA TRP A 276 3.13 -10.96 -16.12
C TRP A 276 2.19 -11.51 -17.17
N PHE A 277 2.73 -12.18 -18.19
CA PHE A 277 1.98 -12.86 -19.25
C PHE A 277 0.96 -11.97 -20.00
N ASP A 278 0.37 -12.53 -21.01
CA ASP A 278 -0.83 -12.18 -21.75
C ASP A 278 -1.14 -10.65 -21.83
N ASN A 279 -0.22 -9.92 -22.44
CA ASN A 279 -0.36 -8.49 -22.71
C ASN A 279 -1.20 -8.27 -23.97
N THR A 280 -2.41 -8.82 -24.01
CA THR A 280 -3.31 -8.59 -25.14
C THR A 280 -4.11 -7.30 -24.94
N GLU A 281 -4.39 -6.62 -26.04
CA GLU A 281 -5.16 -5.36 -26.04
C GLU A 281 -6.58 -5.48 -25.45
N THR A 282 -7.11 -6.69 -25.42
CA THR A 282 -8.50 -6.92 -25.04
C THR A 282 -8.66 -7.44 -23.61
N LYS A 283 -7.62 -8.01 -23.03
CA LYS A 283 -7.67 -8.61 -21.70
C LYS A 283 -6.35 -8.42 -20.98
N ALA A 284 -6.38 -7.77 -19.84
CA ALA A 284 -5.22 -7.66 -18.96
C ALA A 284 -4.87 -9.03 -18.35
N SER A 285 -3.58 -9.27 -18.10
CA SER A 285 -3.12 -10.44 -17.38
C SER A 285 -3.77 -10.54 -16.00
N LEU A 286 -4.13 -11.75 -15.57
CA LEU A 286 -4.58 -12.04 -14.22
C LEU A 286 -3.50 -11.78 -13.15
N LEU A 287 -2.22 -11.76 -13.59
CA LEU A 287 -1.06 -11.43 -12.73
C LEU A 287 -0.58 -9.99 -12.92
N ARG A 288 -1.46 -9.10 -13.38
CA ARG A 288 -1.23 -7.67 -13.37
C ARG A 288 -1.16 -7.19 -11.92
N ASP A 289 -0.16 -6.36 -11.64
CA ASP A 289 0.09 -5.79 -10.31
C ASP A 289 0.20 -6.83 -9.18
N TYR A 290 0.55 -8.07 -9.52
CA TYR A 290 0.72 -9.13 -8.53
C TYR A 290 1.86 -8.84 -7.56
N ALA A 291 2.97 -8.34 -8.06
CA ALA A 291 4.14 -7.93 -7.29
C ALA A 291 4.34 -6.41 -7.32
N ASN A 292 3.23 -5.68 -7.21
CA ASN A 292 3.24 -4.22 -7.16
C ASN A 292 4.11 -3.70 -6.00
N LYS A 293 4.75 -2.54 -6.21
CA LYS A 293 5.69 -1.95 -5.24
C LYS A 293 5.51 -0.45 -5.12
N TYR A 294 5.51 0.03 -3.88
CA TYR A 294 5.67 1.45 -3.60
C TYR A 294 7.17 1.81 -3.65
N TRP A 295 7.70 1.97 -4.87
CA TRP A 295 9.09 2.35 -5.07
C TRP A 295 9.23 3.65 -5.85
N SER A 296 10.14 4.52 -5.40
CA SER A 296 10.53 5.70 -6.16
C SER A 296 11.09 5.30 -7.52
N GLY A 297 10.67 6.02 -8.54
CA GLY A 297 10.90 5.71 -9.94
C GLY A 297 9.74 4.91 -10.55
N LEU A 298 9.19 3.92 -9.86
CA LEU A 298 8.04 3.15 -10.33
C LEU A 298 6.74 3.96 -10.27
N LEU A 299 6.52 4.71 -9.18
CA LEU A 299 5.36 5.58 -9.04
C LEU A 299 5.33 6.65 -10.14
N ARG A 300 6.42 7.38 -10.28
CA ARG A 300 6.52 8.50 -11.22
C ARG A 300 6.49 8.06 -12.68
N ASP A 301 7.20 6.96 -13.01
CA ASP A 301 7.45 6.59 -14.41
C ASP A 301 6.47 5.51 -14.92
N TYR A 302 5.70 4.86 -14.06
CA TYR A 302 4.76 3.84 -14.47
C TYR A 302 3.34 4.05 -13.90
N TYR A 303 3.16 4.07 -12.58
CA TYR A 303 1.81 4.15 -12.00
C TYR A 303 1.15 5.51 -12.22
N GLY A 304 1.89 6.61 -12.08
CA GLY A 304 1.38 7.95 -12.37
C GLY A 304 0.93 8.12 -13.83
N PRO A 305 1.77 7.80 -14.83
CA PRO A 305 1.36 7.80 -16.23
C PRO A 305 0.15 6.89 -16.54
N ARG A 306 0.05 5.72 -15.92
CA ARG A 306 -1.12 4.82 -16.06
C ARG A 306 -2.40 5.48 -15.56
N ALA A 307 -2.36 6.11 -14.39
CA ALA A 307 -3.49 6.87 -13.86
C ALA A 307 -3.84 8.08 -14.74
N ALA A 308 -2.84 8.80 -15.24
CA ALA A 308 -3.04 9.94 -16.13
C ALA A 308 -3.79 9.56 -17.42
N ILE A 309 -3.47 8.40 -18.01
CA ILE A 309 -4.20 7.86 -19.17
C ILE A 309 -5.68 7.65 -18.81
N TYR A 310 -5.99 7.05 -17.66
CA TYR A 310 -7.38 6.83 -17.23
C TYR A 310 -8.15 8.16 -17.09
N PHE A 311 -7.55 9.14 -16.42
CA PHE A 311 -8.17 10.44 -16.23
C PHE A 311 -8.38 11.19 -17.54
N LYS A 312 -7.45 11.08 -18.48
CA LYS A 312 -7.60 11.60 -19.86
C LYS A 312 -8.86 11.02 -20.52
N TYR A 313 -9.10 9.71 -20.39
CA TYR A 313 -10.28 9.07 -20.97
C TYR A 313 -11.56 9.44 -20.22
N LEU A 314 -11.54 9.63 -18.89
CA LEU A 314 -12.69 10.16 -18.15
C LEU A 314 -13.09 11.55 -18.66
N ILE A 315 -12.14 12.48 -18.74
CA ILE A 315 -12.38 13.85 -19.19
C ILE A 315 -12.88 13.85 -20.63
N SER A 316 -12.21 13.12 -21.53
CA SER A 316 -12.60 13.05 -22.94
C SER A 316 -14.02 12.51 -23.16
N SER A 317 -14.46 11.52 -22.38
CA SER A 317 -15.81 10.98 -22.48
C SER A 317 -16.87 12.01 -22.06
N LEU A 318 -16.60 12.81 -21.01
CA LEU A 318 -17.48 13.89 -20.57
C LEU A 318 -17.53 15.04 -21.58
N GLU A 319 -16.37 15.47 -22.12
CA GLU A 319 -16.29 16.55 -23.11
C GLU A 319 -17.05 16.23 -24.40
N LYS A 320 -16.99 14.98 -24.84
CA LYS A 320 -17.65 14.48 -26.03
C LYS A 320 -19.08 14.00 -25.80
N ASN A 321 -19.49 13.89 -24.54
CA ASN A 321 -20.74 13.26 -24.15
C ASN A 321 -20.88 11.81 -24.71
N GLU A 322 -19.78 11.04 -24.64
CA GLU A 322 -19.69 9.66 -25.12
C GLU A 322 -19.41 8.71 -23.94
N PRO A 323 -19.73 7.41 -24.07
CA PRO A 323 -19.33 6.41 -23.09
C PRO A 323 -17.81 6.38 -22.88
N PHE A 324 -17.37 5.92 -21.68
CA PHE A 324 -15.95 5.70 -21.42
C PHE A 324 -15.38 4.66 -22.39
N ALA A 325 -14.33 5.00 -23.09
CA ALA A 325 -13.72 4.16 -24.11
C ALA A 325 -12.78 3.12 -23.49
N LEU A 326 -13.34 2.09 -22.82
CA LEU A 326 -12.62 1.08 -22.04
C LEU A 326 -11.58 0.32 -22.86
N VAL A 327 -11.92 -0.06 -24.11
CA VAL A 327 -11.01 -0.85 -24.96
C VAL A 327 -9.81 -0.01 -25.41
N GLU A 328 -10.05 1.23 -25.80
CA GLU A 328 -9.00 2.17 -26.22
C GLU A 328 -8.08 2.51 -25.06
N TRP A 329 -8.66 2.76 -23.88
CA TRP A 329 -7.91 2.96 -22.65
C TRP A 329 -7.05 1.75 -22.32
N ARG A 330 -7.57 0.51 -22.42
CA ARG A 330 -6.80 -0.72 -22.21
C ARG A 330 -5.62 -0.82 -23.17
N ARG A 331 -5.82 -0.55 -24.43
CA ARG A 331 -4.74 -0.55 -25.43
C ARG A 331 -3.62 0.40 -25.07
N GLU A 332 -3.99 1.62 -24.64
CA GLU A 332 -3.00 2.65 -24.31
C GLU A 332 -2.18 2.30 -23.07
N TRP A 333 -2.81 1.86 -21.99
CA TRP A 333 -2.05 1.52 -20.78
C TRP A 333 -1.28 0.19 -20.90
N ILE A 334 -1.76 -0.78 -21.67
CA ILE A 334 -1.00 -1.99 -22.00
C ILE A 334 0.24 -1.64 -22.84
N SER A 335 0.08 -0.74 -23.82
CA SER A 335 1.20 -0.21 -24.60
C SER A 335 2.21 0.54 -23.72
N LEU A 336 1.74 1.35 -22.77
CA LEU A 336 2.60 1.98 -21.76
C LEU A 336 3.41 0.92 -20.99
N THR A 337 2.76 -0.15 -20.53
CA THR A 337 3.41 -1.20 -19.75
C THR A 337 4.48 -1.92 -20.60
N ASN A 338 4.16 -2.30 -21.83
CA ASN A 338 5.10 -2.96 -22.73
C ASN A 338 6.32 -2.07 -23.06
N ASN A 339 6.09 -0.78 -23.28
CA ASN A 339 7.15 0.19 -23.50
C ASN A 339 8.04 0.33 -22.25
N TRP A 340 7.44 0.44 -21.08
CA TRP A 340 8.17 0.56 -19.81
C TRP A 340 9.00 -0.70 -19.50
N GLN A 341 8.47 -1.91 -19.79
CA GLN A 341 9.19 -3.17 -19.60
C GLN A 341 10.42 -3.28 -20.52
N ASN A 342 10.36 -2.69 -21.72
CA ASN A 342 11.46 -2.67 -22.69
C ASN A 342 12.38 -1.45 -22.57
N ASP A 343 12.06 -0.50 -21.71
CA ASP A 343 12.88 0.69 -21.47
C ASP A 343 14.21 0.31 -20.78
N ARG A 344 15.23 1.18 -20.96
CA ARG A 344 16.57 1.04 -20.40
C ARG A 344 16.94 2.23 -19.50
N LYS A 345 15.96 2.98 -19.06
CA LYS A 345 16.17 4.08 -18.12
C LYS A 345 16.81 3.56 -16.85
N VAL A 346 17.89 4.20 -16.46
CA VAL A 346 18.59 3.95 -15.18
C VAL A 346 17.91 4.72 -14.06
N PHE A 347 17.73 4.07 -12.93
CA PHE A 347 17.11 4.64 -11.74
C PHE A 347 18.14 4.79 -10.62
N PRO A 348 17.97 5.78 -9.72
CA PRO A 348 18.84 5.97 -8.57
C PRO A 348 18.92 4.70 -7.70
N THR A 349 20.13 4.38 -7.24
CA THR A 349 20.41 3.27 -6.30
C THR A 349 20.71 3.76 -4.90
N THR A 350 20.80 5.07 -4.71
CA THR A 350 21.04 5.72 -3.42
C THR A 350 19.91 6.68 -3.10
N ALA A 351 19.53 6.73 -1.83
CA ALA A 351 18.49 7.61 -1.35
C ALA A 351 18.91 9.10 -1.47
N THR A 352 17.92 9.97 -1.66
CA THR A 352 18.08 11.40 -1.76
C THR A 352 16.99 12.14 -1.00
N GLY A 353 17.38 13.20 -0.27
CA GLY A 353 16.45 14.00 0.51
C GLY A 353 16.43 13.62 2.00
N ASP A 354 15.72 14.41 2.77
CA ASP A 354 15.51 14.20 4.21
C ASP A 354 14.11 13.65 4.46
N ALA A 355 14.02 12.40 4.90
CA ALA A 355 12.76 11.69 5.12
C ALA A 355 11.84 12.43 6.11
N LEU A 356 12.38 12.97 7.20
CA LEU A 356 11.59 13.66 8.22
C LEU A 356 11.06 15.00 7.72
N HIS A 357 11.90 15.77 7.03
CA HIS A 357 11.50 17.03 6.44
C HIS A 357 10.43 16.85 5.35
N ILE A 358 10.61 15.85 4.47
CA ILE A 358 9.64 15.54 3.41
C ILE A 358 8.33 15.08 4.02
N SER A 359 8.35 14.15 4.99
CA SER A 359 7.15 13.65 5.66
C SER A 359 6.37 14.77 6.34
N ARG A 360 7.04 15.70 7.05
CA ARG A 360 6.41 16.89 7.66
C ARG A 360 5.75 17.76 6.60
N SER A 361 6.43 18.01 5.49
CA SER A 361 5.90 18.85 4.40
C SER A 361 4.66 18.22 3.77
N LEU A 362 4.67 16.91 3.55
CA LEU A 362 3.54 16.19 2.96
C LEU A 362 2.36 16.05 3.94
N TYR A 363 2.64 15.86 5.23
CA TYR A 363 1.61 15.90 6.27
C TYR A 363 0.86 17.24 6.24
N VAL A 364 1.58 18.35 6.25
CA VAL A 364 0.96 19.70 6.16
C VAL A 364 0.18 19.88 4.86
N LYS A 365 0.74 19.43 3.74
CA LYS A 365 0.12 19.61 2.41
C LYS A 365 -1.17 18.81 2.22
N TYR A 366 -1.27 17.61 2.79
CA TYR A 366 -2.34 16.68 2.46
C TYR A 366 -3.19 16.21 3.65
N LEU A 367 -2.64 16.14 4.84
CA LEU A 367 -3.29 15.49 5.98
C LEU A 367 -3.71 16.48 7.08
N LEU A 368 -3.02 17.59 7.27
CA LEU A 368 -3.36 18.58 8.29
C LEU A 368 -4.77 19.15 8.09
N ASP A 369 -5.13 19.45 6.83
CA ASP A 369 -6.44 19.97 6.45
C ASP A 369 -7.42 18.86 6.02
N ALA A 370 -7.00 17.60 6.01
CA ALA A 370 -7.89 16.48 5.67
C ALA A 370 -9.05 16.36 6.69
N GLY A 371 -8.85 16.79 7.93
CA GLY A 371 -9.90 17.01 8.92
C GLY A 371 -10.81 18.21 8.63
N SER A 372 -10.34 19.21 7.85
CA SER A 372 -11.07 20.42 7.48
C SER A 372 -11.71 20.35 6.08
N LEU A 373 -11.42 19.32 5.26
CA LEU A 373 -12.19 18.98 4.06
C LEU A 373 -13.67 18.58 4.36
N GLN A 374 -14.07 18.73 5.62
CA GLN A 374 -15.46 18.66 6.07
C GLN A 374 -16.35 19.82 5.58
N VAL A 375 -15.80 20.90 5.02
CA VAL A 375 -16.58 22.11 4.76
C VAL A 375 -16.49 22.51 3.29
N GLU A 376 -17.27 21.87 2.47
CA GLU A 376 -18.11 22.42 1.42
C GLU A 376 -18.83 21.27 0.71
N GLY A 377 -19.97 20.89 1.26
CA GLY A 377 -20.97 20.09 0.51
C GLY A 377 -20.97 18.57 0.71
N LEU A 378 -20.23 18.00 1.68
CA LEU A 378 -20.38 16.62 2.11
C LEU A 378 -20.69 16.57 3.61
N ASP A 379 -21.79 15.91 3.95
CA ASP A 379 -22.18 15.58 5.32
C ASP A 379 -20.97 15.07 6.13
N GLY A 380 -20.72 15.72 7.29
CA GLY A 380 -19.56 15.44 8.17
C GLY A 380 -19.46 14.03 8.75
N SER A 381 -20.27 13.09 8.25
CA SER A 381 -20.29 11.68 8.65
C SER A 381 -19.08 10.86 8.17
N LEU A 382 -18.26 11.40 7.25
CA LEU A 382 -17.12 10.67 6.67
C LEU A 382 -15.86 10.66 7.58
N TRP A 383 -15.84 11.49 8.64
CA TRP A 383 -14.67 11.65 9.51
C TRP A 383 -14.95 11.76 11.01
N MET A 384 -16.21 11.65 11.46
CA MET A 384 -16.54 11.66 12.87
C MET A 384 -16.53 10.23 13.44
N PRO A 385 -15.82 9.96 14.56
CA PRO A 385 -16.09 8.77 15.33
C PRO A 385 -17.54 8.85 15.82
N ALA A 386 -18.28 7.77 15.72
CA ALA A 386 -19.56 7.65 16.42
C ALA A 386 -19.29 7.99 17.89
N SER A 387 -19.91 9.07 18.37
CA SER A 387 -19.85 9.48 19.76
C SER A 387 -20.15 8.30 20.68
N LEU A 388 -19.29 8.16 21.68
CA LEU A 388 -19.39 7.34 22.90
C LEU A 388 -20.78 6.80 23.23
#